data_b6c4b81298b0f3d312b46e37521adfd0
#
_entry.id   b6c4b81298b0f3d312b46e37521adfd0
#
_cell.length_a   1.000
_cell.length_b   1.000
_cell.length_c   1.000
_cell.angle_alpha   90.00
_cell.angle_beta   90.00
_cell.angle_gamma   90.00
#
_symmetry.space_group_name_H-M   'P 1'
#
loop_
_entity.id
_entity.type
_entity.pdbx_description
1 polymer ?
#
loop_
_entity_poly.entity_id
_entity_poly.type
_entity_poly.pdbx_seq_one_letter_code
_entity_poly.pdbx_strand_id
1 'polypeptide(L)'
;MAGLATAGMASCKGKNDNARVTKSEADGEVPADKMEMRTCPTTGDKVSLLGYGMMRLPHRPKPGADNEDEEEIDQEEVNRLVDYAIAHGVNYFDTSPAYCRGFSERSTGIALKRYPREKVYIATKLSNFNPATWSREGSMEIYRNSFKELQVDYIDYMLLHAVGGGQDCMEELNNRYMNNGMLDFLVDERKAGRIRNLGFSFHGDVKVFDYLLQQHDKYHWDFVQIQLNYVDWEHATATNPGNIDAVYLYGELQKRGIPAIVMEPLLGGRLARVPDFIVARLKQRDPERSVASWAFRFAGTFPGVLTVLSGMTLMEHLQDNLRSYCPLVPLNDDDMAFLKDIANHIAGLNSIPCNECDYCMPCPYGINIPAIFHHYNKCLNEGNIPNDVQDENYRRARRAYLVSYDRAIPKVRQADHCIGCGQCVSHCPQRIKIPRELHKISDFVDKLKTESTIL
;
A
#
# COMPACT_ATOMS: atom_id res chain seq x y z
N MET A 1 65.77 14.02 14.19
CA MET A 1 64.73 14.73 13.40
C MET A 1 63.46 13.90 13.45
N ALA A 2 62.47 14.40 14.20
CA ALA A 2 61.22 13.71 14.49
C ALA A 2 60.22 14.02 13.39
N GLY A 3 59.63 12.99 12.83
CA GLY A 3 58.50 13.08 11.89
C GLY A 3 57.22 12.82 12.62
N LEU A 4 56.34 13.82 12.75
CA LEU A 4 54.99 13.71 13.28
C LEU A 4 54.12 13.01 12.26
N ALA A 5 53.46 11.91 12.67
CA ALA A 5 52.36 11.28 11.96
C ALA A 5 51.04 11.89 12.44
N THR A 6 50.33 12.56 11.55
CA THR A 6 48.97 13.06 11.76
C THR A 6 47.98 11.92 11.56
N ALA A 7 47.30 11.55 12.63
CA ALA A 7 46.18 10.60 12.58
C ALA A 7 44.94 11.33 12.03
N GLY A 8 44.50 10.90 10.84
CA GLY A 8 43.22 11.32 10.26
C GLY A 8 42.05 10.66 10.98
N MET A 9 41.18 11.45 11.57
CA MET A 9 39.88 10.99 12.09
C MET A 9 38.96 10.60 10.91
N ALA A 10 38.71 9.33 10.76
CA ALA A 10 37.68 8.85 9.85
C ALA A 10 36.32 9.09 10.48
N SER A 11 35.52 9.96 9.88
CA SER A 11 34.12 10.20 10.17
C SER A 11 33.33 8.95 9.79
N CYS A 12 32.80 8.23 10.76
CA CYS A 12 31.83 7.17 10.53
C CYS A 12 30.48 7.81 10.13
N LYS A 13 30.23 7.92 8.84
CA LYS A 13 28.87 8.13 8.32
C LYS A 13 28.05 6.89 8.64
N GLY A 14 27.04 7.04 9.49
CA GLY A 14 26.07 6.00 9.79
C GLY A 14 25.37 5.56 8.49
N LYS A 15 25.57 4.30 8.11
CA LYS A 15 24.76 3.65 7.08
C LYS A 15 23.39 3.42 7.69
N ASN A 16 22.37 3.98 7.07
CA ASN A 16 20.98 3.62 7.30
C ASN A 16 20.84 2.09 7.12
N ASP A 17 20.48 1.39 8.20
CA ASP A 17 20.10 0.00 8.16
C ASP A 17 18.68 -0.14 7.55
N ASN A 18 18.57 0.15 6.26
CA ASN A 18 17.45 -0.30 5.47
C ASN A 18 17.62 -1.79 5.20
N ALA A 19 16.66 -2.55 5.73
CA ALA A 19 16.32 -3.94 5.45
C ALA A 19 17.43 -4.75 4.76
N ARG A 20 17.92 -5.79 5.42
CA ARG A 20 18.64 -6.89 4.77
C ARG A 20 17.77 -7.47 3.64
N VAL A 21 17.85 -6.89 2.47
CA VAL A 21 17.58 -7.61 1.23
C VAL A 21 18.65 -8.67 1.16
N THR A 22 18.27 -9.92 1.33
CA THR A 22 19.19 -11.05 1.13
C THR A 22 19.70 -10.97 -0.30
N LYS A 23 21.01 -10.77 -0.47
CA LYS A 23 21.72 -10.80 -1.75
C LYS A 23 21.64 -12.21 -2.35
N SER A 24 20.56 -12.59 -2.98
CA SER A 24 20.46 -13.88 -3.67
C SER A 24 19.80 -13.84 -5.04
N GLU A 25 19.22 -12.70 -5.44
CA GLU A 25 18.53 -12.60 -6.73
C GLU A 25 19.02 -11.44 -7.60
N ALA A 26 20.15 -10.80 -7.25
CA ALA A 26 20.50 -9.49 -7.80
C ALA A 26 21.19 -9.53 -9.18
N ASP A 27 21.60 -10.67 -9.72
CA ASP A 27 22.50 -10.71 -10.87
C ASP A 27 21.86 -11.08 -12.21
N GLY A 28 20.54 -11.31 -12.27
CA GLY A 28 19.81 -11.56 -13.52
C GLY A 28 19.13 -10.30 -14.06
N GLU A 29 19.41 -9.95 -15.32
CA GLU A 29 18.68 -8.88 -16.03
C GLU A 29 17.20 -9.25 -16.10
N VAL A 30 16.31 -8.27 -15.75
CA VAL A 30 14.86 -8.48 -15.84
C VAL A 30 14.47 -8.55 -17.32
N PRO A 31 13.76 -9.61 -17.79
CA PRO A 31 13.34 -9.70 -19.19
C PRO A 31 12.40 -8.56 -19.58
N ALA A 32 12.73 -7.79 -20.63
CA ALA A 32 11.97 -6.62 -21.06
C ALA A 32 10.73 -6.95 -21.91
N ASP A 33 10.64 -8.15 -22.48
CA ASP A 33 9.64 -8.55 -23.48
C ASP A 33 8.68 -9.65 -23.00
N LYS A 34 8.65 -9.94 -21.71
CA LYS A 34 7.91 -11.08 -21.14
C LYS A 34 6.87 -10.69 -20.09
N MET A 35 6.48 -9.43 -20.02
CA MET A 35 5.40 -9.00 -19.14
C MET A 35 4.12 -9.76 -19.46
N GLU A 36 3.55 -10.38 -18.45
CA GLU A 36 2.21 -10.99 -18.54
C GLU A 36 1.16 -9.90 -18.78
N MET A 37 0.35 -10.08 -19.83
CA MET A 37 -0.70 -9.12 -20.21
C MET A 37 -2.08 -9.74 -19.99
N ARG A 38 -3.01 -8.92 -19.52
CA ARG A 38 -4.44 -9.28 -19.37
C ARG A 38 -5.29 -8.37 -20.26
N THR A 39 -6.41 -8.90 -20.73
CA THR A 39 -7.32 -8.13 -21.57
C THR A 39 -8.54 -7.69 -20.77
N CYS A 40 -8.78 -6.38 -20.73
CA CYS A 40 -10.01 -5.83 -20.17
C CYS A 40 -11.20 -6.28 -21.02
N PRO A 41 -12.18 -6.99 -20.48
CA PRO A 41 -13.26 -7.56 -21.29
C PRO A 41 -14.17 -6.51 -21.92
N THR A 42 -14.31 -5.32 -21.33
CA THR A 42 -15.20 -4.26 -21.78
C THR A 42 -14.59 -3.48 -22.96
N THR A 43 -13.31 -3.10 -22.86
CA THR A 43 -12.66 -2.21 -23.85
C THR A 43 -11.68 -2.92 -24.79
N GLY A 44 -11.28 -4.16 -24.46
CA GLY A 44 -10.22 -4.89 -25.18
C GLY A 44 -8.80 -4.39 -24.86
N ASP A 45 -8.65 -3.48 -23.90
CA ASP A 45 -7.35 -2.95 -23.48
C ASP A 45 -6.43 -4.07 -23.01
N LYS A 46 -5.20 -4.11 -23.53
CA LYS A 46 -4.16 -5.02 -23.04
C LYS A 46 -3.38 -4.35 -21.92
N VAL A 47 -3.67 -4.77 -20.69
CA VAL A 47 -3.12 -4.20 -19.45
C VAL A 47 -2.03 -5.11 -18.90
N SER A 48 -0.90 -4.55 -18.48
CA SER A 48 0.17 -5.29 -17.80
C SER A 48 -0.33 -5.85 -16.48
N LEU A 49 0.01 -7.11 -16.17
CA LEU A 49 -0.39 -7.72 -14.91
C LEU A 49 0.25 -7.01 -13.71
N LEU A 50 1.45 -6.44 -13.85
CA LEU A 50 1.99 -5.50 -12.88
C LEU A 50 1.50 -4.09 -13.20
N GLY A 51 0.73 -3.50 -12.28
CA GLY A 51 0.35 -2.09 -12.29
C GLY A 51 1.21 -1.26 -11.36
N TYR A 52 1.59 -0.06 -11.77
CA TYR A 52 2.37 0.86 -10.94
C TYR A 52 1.45 1.70 -10.05
N GLY A 53 1.49 1.45 -8.73
CA GLY A 53 0.79 2.25 -7.73
C GLY A 53 1.57 3.52 -7.38
N MET A 54 1.02 4.69 -7.69
CA MET A 54 1.67 6.00 -7.49
C MET A 54 1.42 6.60 -6.10
N MET A 55 1.00 5.77 -5.13
CA MET A 55 0.74 6.21 -3.75
C MET A 55 2.02 6.36 -2.92
N ARG A 56 3.08 5.62 -3.25
CA ARG A 56 4.34 5.55 -2.50
C ARG A 56 5.52 5.99 -3.36
N LEU A 57 5.46 7.23 -3.85
CA LEU A 57 6.52 7.80 -4.65
C LEU A 57 7.77 8.08 -3.80
N PRO A 58 8.96 8.03 -4.40
CA PRO A 58 10.19 8.43 -3.71
C PRO A 58 10.14 9.91 -3.33
N HIS A 59 10.66 10.22 -2.14
CA HIS A 59 10.78 11.58 -1.62
C HIS A 59 12.25 11.93 -1.39
N ARG A 60 12.54 13.22 -1.41
CA ARG A 60 13.84 13.80 -1.05
C ARG A 60 13.62 14.98 -0.11
N PRO A 61 14.62 15.36 0.69
CA PRO A 61 14.58 16.60 1.46
C PRO A 61 14.27 17.79 0.56
N LYS A 62 13.35 18.65 0.99
CA LYS A 62 12.97 19.83 0.22
C LYS A 62 14.12 20.85 0.21
N PRO A 63 14.60 21.31 -0.95
CA PRO A 63 15.69 22.28 -1.02
C PRO A 63 15.37 23.58 -0.25
N GLY A 64 16.25 23.97 0.66
CA GLY A 64 16.11 25.21 1.43
C GLY A 64 15.06 25.16 2.55
N ALA A 65 14.59 23.98 2.93
CA ALA A 65 13.73 23.83 4.09
C ALA A 65 14.51 24.03 5.40
N ASP A 66 13.91 24.74 6.35
CA ASP A 66 14.48 24.95 7.69
C ASP A 66 14.44 23.67 8.56
N ASN A 67 13.65 22.69 8.16
CA ASN A 67 13.47 21.43 8.85
C ASN A 67 13.82 20.26 7.91
N GLU A 68 14.75 19.39 8.34
CA GLU A 68 15.15 18.18 7.60
C GLU A 68 14.00 17.20 7.33
N ASP A 69 12.89 17.32 8.07
CA ASP A 69 11.67 16.50 7.87
C ASP A 69 10.76 17.03 6.76
N GLU A 70 11.03 18.20 6.18
CA GLU A 70 10.28 18.69 5.03
C GLU A 70 10.75 18.00 3.75
N GLU A 71 9.88 17.15 3.22
CA GLU A 71 10.16 16.37 2.03
C GLU A 71 9.26 16.81 0.87
N GLU A 72 9.79 16.64 -0.34
CA GLU A 72 9.05 16.72 -1.60
C GLU A 72 9.20 15.43 -2.41
N ILE A 73 8.33 15.21 -3.39
CA ILE A 73 8.49 14.08 -4.32
C ILE A 73 9.78 14.27 -5.12
N ASP A 74 10.64 13.26 -5.14
CA ASP A 74 11.79 13.21 -6.02
C ASP A 74 11.36 12.87 -7.45
N GLN A 75 11.01 13.90 -8.23
CA GLN A 75 10.50 13.73 -9.58
C GLN A 75 11.51 13.07 -10.53
N GLU A 76 12.81 13.26 -10.33
CA GLU A 76 13.85 12.63 -11.15
C GLU A 76 13.84 11.11 -10.91
N GLU A 77 13.78 10.71 -9.66
CA GLU A 77 13.71 9.29 -9.31
C GLU A 77 12.38 8.67 -9.75
N VAL A 78 11.25 9.38 -9.61
CA VAL A 78 9.95 8.93 -10.18
C VAL A 78 10.08 8.70 -11.67
N ASN A 79 10.67 9.63 -12.41
CA ASN A 79 10.85 9.50 -13.86
C ASN A 79 11.73 8.28 -14.20
N ARG A 80 12.82 8.06 -13.47
CA ARG A 80 13.73 6.92 -13.66
C ARG A 80 13.02 5.57 -13.44
N LEU A 81 12.22 5.48 -12.40
CA LEU A 81 11.45 4.29 -12.07
C LEU A 81 10.36 4.02 -13.11
N VAL A 82 9.64 5.06 -13.54
CA VAL A 82 8.60 4.96 -14.58
C VAL A 82 9.21 4.55 -15.91
N ASP A 83 10.37 5.11 -16.28
CA ASP A 83 11.08 4.76 -17.52
C ASP A 83 11.47 3.27 -17.53
N TYR A 84 12.01 2.79 -16.42
CA TYR A 84 12.36 1.38 -16.28
C TYR A 84 11.13 0.47 -16.33
N ALA A 85 10.05 0.85 -15.65
CA ALA A 85 8.80 0.09 -15.66
C ALA A 85 8.20 -0.04 -17.07
N ILE A 86 8.12 1.07 -17.82
CA ILE A 86 7.60 1.07 -19.20
C ILE A 86 8.50 0.26 -20.14
N ALA A 87 9.82 0.39 -20.02
CA ALA A 87 10.77 -0.40 -20.79
C ALA A 87 10.62 -1.92 -20.58
N HIS A 88 10.07 -2.34 -19.41
CA HIS A 88 9.79 -3.73 -19.09
C HIS A 88 8.30 -4.11 -19.23
N GLY A 89 7.52 -3.32 -19.95
CA GLY A 89 6.16 -3.65 -20.36
C GLY A 89 5.05 -3.22 -19.41
N VAL A 90 5.35 -2.51 -18.30
CA VAL A 90 4.31 -1.92 -17.44
C VAL A 90 3.63 -0.78 -18.21
N ASN A 91 2.30 -0.85 -18.28
CA ASN A 91 1.51 0.17 -18.98
C ASN A 91 0.31 0.70 -18.17
N TYR A 92 0.10 0.24 -16.94
CA TYR A 92 -0.99 0.69 -16.06
C TYR A 92 -0.44 1.45 -14.85
N PHE A 93 -0.90 2.69 -14.64
CA PHE A 93 -0.46 3.61 -13.58
C PHE A 93 -1.67 4.08 -12.77
N ASP A 94 -1.69 3.73 -11.47
CA ASP A 94 -2.79 4.03 -10.56
C ASP A 94 -2.43 5.16 -9.61
N THR A 95 -3.17 6.26 -9.67
CA THR A 95 -2.99 7.43 -8.80
C THR A 95 -4.31 7.88 -8.16
N SER A 96 -4.27 9.01 -7.47
CA SER A 96 -5.43 9.64 -6.84
C SER A 96 -5.09 11.07 -6.39
N PRO A 97 -6.05 12.01 -6.39
CA PRO A 97 -5.85 13.33 -5.79
C PRO A 97 -5.53 13.31 -4.30
N ALA A 98 -5.80 12.19 -3.61
CA ALA A 98 -5.48 12.04 -2.18
C ALA A 98 -4.07 11.50 -1.92
N TYR A 99 -3.36 11.00 -2.93
CA TYR A 99 -2.06 10.36 -2.74
C TYR A 99 -0.92 11.38 -2.62
N CYS A 100 0.10 11.05 -1.84
CA CYS A 100 1.28 11.91 -1.63
C CYS A 100 0.88 13.35 -1.24
N ARG A 101 -0.06 13.50 -0.30
CA ARG A 101 -0.59 14.82 0.15
C ARG A 101 -1.11 15.69 -0.99
N GLY A 102 -1.67 15.09 -2.04
CA GLY A 102 -2.25 15.77 -3.20
C GLY A 102 -1.30 15.97 -4.40
N PHE A 103 -0.06 15.48 -4.32
CA PHE A 103 0.95 15.71 -5.37
C PHE A 103 1.14 14.52 -6.33
N SER A 104 0.50 13.38 -6.09
CA SER A 104 0.73 12.18 -6.89
C SER A 104 0.24 12.33 -8.33
N GLU A 105 -0.95 12.90 -8.58
CA GLU A 105 -1.47 13.10 -9.95
C GLU A 105 -0.55 13.98 -10.77
N ARG A 106 -0.05 15.08 -10.19
CA ARG A 106 0.87 15.99 -10.86
C ARG A 106 2.19 15.31 -11.21
N SER A 107 2.76 14.55 -10.26
CA SER A 107 3.99 13.79 -10.50
C SER A 107 3.79 12.73 -11.57
N THR A 108 2.66 12.02 -11.55
CA THR A 108 2.27 11.03 -12.55
C THR A 108 2.15 11.68 -13.94
N GLY A 109 1.46 12.82 -14.04
CA GLY A 109 1.31 13.57 -15.29
C GLY A 109 2.66 14.01 -15.87
N ILE A 110 3.57 14.53 -15.04
CA ILE A 110 4.93 14.90 -15.45
C ILE A 110 5.69 13.69 -15.99
N ALA A 111 5.61 12.55 -15.32
CA ALA A 111 6.32 11.35 -15.74
C ALA A 111 5.75 10.78 -17.06
N LEU A 112 4.42 10.67 -17.18
CA LEU A 112 3.80 9.96 -18.28
C LEU A 112 3.64 10.79 -19.58
N LYS A 113 3.57 12.12 -19.50
CA LYS A 113 3.51 12.96 -20.73
C LYS A 113 4.73 12.85 -21.63
N ARG A 114 5.81 12.21 -21.20
CA ARG A 114 7.01 11.91 -21.98
C ARG A 114 6.82 10.76 -22.97
N TYR A 115 5.68 10.05 -22.85
CA TYR A 115 5.32 8.89 -23.67
C TYR A 115 4.08 9.16 -24.52
N PRO A 116 3.91 8.46 -25.67
CA PRO A 116 2.66 8.50 -26.42
C PRO A 116 1.50 8.09 -25.50
N ARG A 117 0.44 8.92 -25.46
CA ARG A 117 -0.67 8.79 -24.51
C ARG A 117 -1.40 7.45 -24.62
N GLU A 118 -1.48 6.91 -25.83
CA GLU A 118 -2.13 5.63 -26.14
C GLU A 118 -1.35 4.39 -25.70
N LYS A 119 -0.11 4.55 -25.26
CA LYS A 119 0.72 3.44 -24.75
C LYS A 119 0.60 3.21 -23.26
N VAL A 120 -0.06 4.10 -22.55
CA VAL A 120 -0.20 4.03 -21.08
C VAL A 120 -1.65 4.17 -20.68
N TYR A 121 -2.05 3.40 -19.65
CA TYR A 121 -3.35 3.50 -19.01
C TYR A 121 -3.20 4.23 -17.71
N ILE A 122 -3.98 5.29 -17.52
CA ILE A 122 -3.99 6.12 -16.32
C ILE A 122 -5.28 5.87 -15.56
N ALA A 123 -5.13 5.42 -14.31
CA ALA A 123 -6.23 5.29 -13.38
C ALA A 123 -6.15 6.39 -12.32
N THR A 124 -7.28 7.06 -12.06
CA THR A 124 -7.43 7.97 -10.93
C THR A 124 -8.81 7.85 -10.31
N LYS A 125 -9.05 8.58 -9.21
CA LYS A 125 -10.19 8.34 -8.34
C LYS A 125 -10.88 9.66 -7.96
N LEU A 126 -12.21 9.65 -7.86
CA LEU A 126 -12.95 10.78 -7.28
C LEU A 126 -12.85 10.69 -5.75
N SER A 127 -11.91 11.43 -5.16
CA SER A 127 -11.51 11.36 -3.74
C SER A 127 -12.16 12.46 -2.90
N ASN A 128 -13.47 12.61 -3.00
CA ASN A 128 -14.27 13.58 -2.25
C ASN A 128 -14.52 13.10 -0.81
N PHE A 129 -13.46 12.88 -0.02
CA PHE A 129 -13.56 12.35 1.36
C PHE A 129 -14.10 13.38 2.36
N ASN A 130 -13.77 14.65 2.18
CA ASN A 130 -14.19 15.70 3.08
C ASN A 130 -15.68 16.06 2.82
N PRO A 131 -16.55 16.06 3.82
CA PRO A 131 -17.96 16.47 3.67
C PRO A 131 -18.17 17.81 2.96
N ALA A 132 -17.24 18.76 3.09
CA ALA A 132 -17.29 20.03 2.36
C ALA A 132 -17.21 19.87 0.83
N THR A 133 -16.71 18.72 0.34
CA THR A 133 -16.59 18.40 -1.09
C THR A 133 -17.71 17.49 -1.61
N TRP A 134 -18.71 17.15 -0.78
CA TRP A 134 -19.81 16.26 -1.17
C TRP A 134 -20.86 16.95 -2.05
N SER A 135 -20.87 18.29 -2.11
CA SER A 135 -21.68 18.99 -3.10
C SER A 135 -21.27 18.58 -4.52
N ARG A 136 -22.20 18.76 -5.48
CA ARG A 136 -21.89 18.51 -6.90
C ARG A 136 -20.72 19.37 -7.36
N GLU A 137 -20.72 20.66 -7.00
CA GLU A 137 -19.67 21.62 -7.35
C GLU A 137 -18.32 21.23 -6.80
N GLY A 138 -18.24 20.87 -5.51
CA GLY A 138 -17.00 20.44 -4.87
C GLY A 138 -16.43 19.14 -5.47
N SER A 139 -17.30 18.18 -5.76
CA SER A 139 -16.91 16.94 -6.42
C SER A 139 -16.47 17.16 -7.87
N MET A 140 -17.15 18.07 -8.60
CA MET A 140 -16.79 18.46 -9.97
C MET A 140 -15.44 19.19 -10.03
N GLU A 141 -15.12 19.98 -9.01
CA GLU A 141 -13.81 20.64 -8.91
C GLU A 141 -12.69 19.60 -8.80
N ILE A 142 -12.83 18.61 -7.91
CA ILE A 142 -11.87 17.51 -7.79
C ILE A 142 -11.72 16.78 -9.13
N TYR A 143 -12.83 16.41 -9.77
CA TYR A 143 -12.84 15.72 -11.06
C TYR A 143 -12.06 16.51 -12.14
N ARG A 144 -12.36 17.81 -12.30
CA ARG A 144 -11.69 18.66 -13.29
C ARG A 144 -10.20 18.87 -12.97
N ASN A 145 -9.87 18.98 -11.68
CA ASN A 145 -8.49 19.16 -11.27
C ASN A 145 -7.62 17.92 -11.58
N SER A 146 -8.19 16.70 -11.52
CA SER A 146 -7.46 15.49 -11.92
C SER A 146 -6.96 15.56 -13.37
N PHE A 147 -7.78 16.02 -14.32
CA PHE A 147 -7.34 16.20 -15.72
C PHE A 147 -6.20 17.21 -15.84
N LYS A 148 -6.30 18.31 -15.11
CA LYS A 148 -5.29 19.38 -15.10
C LYS A 148 -3.96 18.88 -14.52
N GLU A 149 -3.99 18.21 -13.38
CA GLU A 149 -2.78 17.71 -12.71
C GLU A 149 -2.13 16.56 -13.50
N LEU A 150 -2.94 15.65 -14.05
CA LEU A 150 -2.48 14.57 -14.92
C LEU A 150 -2.06 15.05 -16.31
N GLN A 151 -2.46 16.26 -16.73
CA GLN A 151 -2.17 16.84 -18.04
C GLN A 151 -2.71 15.98 -19.20
N VAL A 152 -3.97 15.51 -19.09
CA VAL A 152 -4.61 14.61 -20.05
C VAL A 152 -6.00 15.11 -20.47
N ASP A 153 -6.46 14.69 -21.66
CA ASP A 153 -7.79 14.99 -22.20
C ASP A 153 -8.81 13.89 -21.86
N TYR A 154 -8.35 12.68 -21.54
CA TYR A 154 -9.18 11.56 -21.10
C TYR A 154 -8.48 10.71 -20.05
N ILE A 155 -9.28 10.02 -19.23
CA ILE A 155 -8.84 9.09 -18.17
C ILE A 155 -9.24 7.69 -18.59
N ASP A 156 -8.30 6.73 -18.53
CA ASP A 156 -8.58 5.35 -18.95
C ASP A 156 -9.43 4.61 -17.91
N TYR A 157 -9.13 4.79 -16.61
CA TYR A 157 -9.82 4.11 -15.50
C TYR A 157 -10.18 5.10 -14.41
N MET A 158 -11.47 5.40 -14.25
CA MET A 158 -12.00 6.29 -13.20
C MET A 158 -12.68 5.46 -12.12
N LEU A 159 -12.35 5.75 -10.85
CA LEU A 159 -12.91 5.03 -9.70
C LEU A 159 -13.70 5.95 -8.76
N LEU A 160 -14.81 5.44 -8.22
CA LEU A 160 -15.31 5.92 -6.94
C LEU A 160 -14.31 5.50 -5.86
N HIS A 161 -13.77 6.47 -5.09
CA HIS A 161 -12.65 6.19 -4.18
C HIS A 161 -13.09 5.65 -2.83
N ALA A 162 -12.56 4.48 -2.44
CA ALA A 162 -12.69 3.89 -1.11
C ALA A 162 -14.14 3.82 -0.60
N VAL A 163 -15.04 3.23 -1.40
CA VAL A 163 -16.41 3.00 -0.98
C VAL A 163 -16.49 1.88 0.07
N GLY A 164 -17.47 1.94 0.97
CA GLY A 164 -17.64 0.98 2.06
C GLY A 164 -16.85 1.32 3.34
N GLY A 165 -16.04 2.39 3.32
CA GLY A 165 -15.39 2.95 4.51
C GLY A 165 -16.34 3.83 5.35
N GLY A 166 -15.83 4.37 6.47
CA GLY A 166 -16.59 5.26 7.35
C GLY A 166 -17.45 4.55 8.40
N GLN A 167 -18.23 5.33 9.15
CA GLN A 167 -19.12 4.81 10.20
C GLN A 167 -20.51 4.44 9.65
N ASP A 168 -21.10 5.28 8.81
CA ASP A 168 -22.31 4.99 8.05
C ASP A 168 -21.98 4.92 6.56
N CYS A 169 -21.50 3.75 6.16
CA CYS A 169 -20.94 3.52 4.83
C CYS A 169 -21.94 3.73 3.69
N MET A 170 -23.24 3.42 3.93
CA MET A 170 -24.29 3.63 2.93
C MET A 170 -24.69 5.09 2.82
N GLU A 171 -24.81 5.79 3.94
CA GLU A 171 -25.08 7.22 3.93
C GLU A 171 -23.92 7.98 3.27
N GLU A 172 -22.68 7.63 3.59
CA GLU A 172 -21.49 8.22 2.97
C GLU A 172 -21.47 7.98 1.45
N LEU A 173 -21.74 6.77 0.98
CA LEU A 173 -21.86 6.46 -0.44
C LEU A 173 -22.90 7.36 -1.12
N ASN A 174 -24.08 7.47 -0.50
CA ASN A 174 -25.17 8.27 -1.04
C ASN A 174 -24.79 9.75 -1.13
N ASN A 175 -24.20 10.31 -0.08
CA ASN A 175 -23.83 11.74 -0.04
C ASN A 175 -22.67 12.05 -1.01
N ARG A 176 -21.70 11.15 -1.14
CA ARG A 176 -20.54 11.35 -2.01
C ARG A 176 -20.86 11.22 -3.50
N TYR A 177 -21.80 10.34 -3.89
CA TYR A 177 -21.92 9.94 -5.29
C TYR A 177 -23.35 9.91 -5.84
N MET A 178 -24.36 9.56 -5.00
CA MET A 178 -25.71 9.31 -5.49
C MET A 178 -26.57 10.59 -5.42
N ASN A 179 -26.70 11.16 -4.20
CA ASN A 179 -27.60 12.30 -3.94
C ASN A 179 -27.18 13.58 -4.69
N ASN A 180 -25.89 13.75 -4.92
CA ASN A 180 -25.34 14.89 -5.67
C ASN A 180 -25.28 14.66 -7.19
N GLY A 181 -25.72 13.49 -7.68
CA GLY A 181 -25.71 13.13 -9.10
C GLY A 181 -24.34 12.94 -9.72
N MET A 182 -23.28 12.74 -8.91
CA MET A 182 -21.94 12.55 -9.44
C MET A 182 -21.77 11.21 -10.15
N LEU A 183 -22.41 10.14 -9.66
CA LEU A 183 -22.30 8.84 -10.33
C LEU A 183 -22.92 8.89 -11.74
N ASP A 184 -24.12 9.47 -11.89
CA ASP A 184 -24.76 9.63 -13.21
C ASP A 184 -23.91 10.51 -14.12
N PHE A 185 -23.28 11.57 -13.59
CA PHE A 185 -22.34 12.40 -14.32
C PHE A 185 -21.12 11.59 -14.83
N LEU A 186 -20.50 10.74 -13.99
CA LEU A 186 -19.37 9.91 -14.42
C LEU A 186 -19.76 8.90 -15.50
N VAL A 187 -20.99 8.38 -15.45
CA VAL A 187 -21.53 7.52 -16.51
C VAL A 187 -21.66 8.29 -17.83
N ASP A 188 -22.11 9.55 -17.78
CA ASP A 188 -22.22 10.41 -18.97
C ASP A 188 -20.82 10.81 -19.50
N GLU A 189 -19.84 11.04 -18.63
CA GLU A 189 -18.44 11.27 -19.03
C GLU A 189 -17.85 10.03 -19.73
N ARG A 190 -18.21 8.82 -19.30
CA ARG A 190 -17.83 7.59 -20.00
C ARG A 190 -18.47 7.50 -21.37
N LYS A 191 -19.76 7.77 -21.51
CA LYS A 191 -20.45 7.82 -22.82
C LYS A 191 -19.83 8.86 -23.76
N ALA A 192 -19.34 9.97 -23.19
CA ALA A 192 -18.68 11.04 -23.95
C ALA A 192 -17.21 10.74 -24.29
N GLY A 193 -16.64 9.65 -23.79
CA GLY A 193 -15.26 9.21 -24.05
C GLY A 193 -14.20 9.95 -23.22
N ARG A 194 -14.57 10.79 -22.24
CA ARG A 194 -13.63 11.43 -21.33
C ARG A 194 -13.17 10.48 -20.23
N ILE A 195 -13.97 9.46 -19.91
CA ILE A 195 -13.61 8.29 -19.12
C ILE A 195 -13.78 7.08 -20.03
N ARG A 196 -12.80 6.16 -20.05
CA ARG A 196 -12.90 4.93 -20.86
C ARG A 196 -13.52 3.78 -20.06
N ASN A 197 -13.12 3.60 -18.81
CA ASN A 197 -13.62 2.57 -17.90
C ASN A 197 -14.04 3.22 -16.57
N LEU A 198 -15.20 2.83 -16.04
CA LEU A 198 -15.73 3.31 -14.76
C LEU A 198 -15.84 2.14 -13.76
N GLY A 199 -15.29 2.32 -12.58
CA GLY A 199 -15.31 1.33 -11.51
C GLY A 199 -15.29 1.97 -10.13
N PHE A 200 -14.98 1.17 -9.13
CA PHE A 200 -14.83 1.66 -7.76
C PHE A 200 -13.74 0.89 -7.01
N SER A 201 -13.13 1.53 -6.02
CA SER A 201 -12.26 0.86 -5.05
C SER A 201 -13.04 0.61 -3.76
N PHE A 202 -13.02 -0.64 -3.30
CA PHE A 202 -13.81 -1.08 -2.16
C PHE A 202 -12.93 -1.26 -0.92
N HIS A 203 -13.41 -0.70 0.22
CA HIS A 203 -12.81 -0.86 1.53
C HIS A 203 -13.90 -1.00 2.60
N GLY A 204 -14.17 -2.19 3.08
CA GLY A 204 -14.91 -2.40 4.33
C GLY A 204 -16.29 -3.04 4.22
N ASP A 205 -17.37 -2.27 4.36
CA ASP A 205 -18.71 -2.84 4.57
C ASP A 205 -19.28 -3.53 3.32
N VAL A 206 -19.51 -4.84 3.43
CA VAL A 206 -20.05 -5.69 2.35
C VAL A 206 -21.38 -5.20 1.80
N LYS A 207 -22.22 -4.53 2.61
CA LYS A 207 -23.51 -4.00 2.15
C LYS A 207 -23.34 -2.98 1.02
N VAL A 208 -22.28 -2.17 1.08
CA VAL A 208 -21.96 -1.20 0.02
C VAL A 208 -21.49 -1.93 -1.23
N PHE A 209 -20.65 -2.94 -1.08
CA PHE A 209 -20.17 -3.76 -2.19
C PHE A 209 -21.32 -4.45 -2.91
N ASP A 210 -22.15 -5.17 -2.17
CA ASP A 210 -23.30 -5.88 -2.72
C ASP A 210 -24.31 -4.94 -3.37
N TYR A 211 -24.57 -3.78 -2.74
CA TYR A 211 -25.45 -2.76 -3.32
C TYR A 211 -24.92 -2.25 -4.67
N LEU A 212 -23.63 -1.91 -4.76
CA LEU A 212 -23.04 -1.44 -6.03
C LEU A 212 -23.05 -2.54 -7.09
N LEU A 213 -22.80 -3.80 -6.73
CA LEU A 213 -22.89 -4.91 -7.68
C LEU A 213 -24.33 -5.19 -8.15
N GLN A 214 -25.34 -5.01 -7.29
CA GLN A 214 -26.75 -5.08 -7.69
C GLN A 214 -27.13 -3.97 -8.69
N GLN A 215 -26.42 -2.86 -8.68
CA GLN A 215 -26.60 -1.77 -9.63
C GLN A 215 -25.81 -1.96 -10.93
N HIS A 216 -25.16 -3.13 -11.14
CA HIS A 216 -24.32 -3.37 -12.32
C HIS A 216 -25.09 -3.21 -13.63
N ASP A 217 -26.32 -3.70 -13.73
CA ASP A 217 -27.16 -3.57 -14.94
C ASP A 217 -27.46 -2.10 -15.29
N LYS A 218 -27.44 -1.20 -14.31
CA LYS A 218 -27.65 0.25 -14.51
C LYS A 218 -26.34 0.98 -14.86
N TYR A 219 -25.27 0.72 -14.09
CA TYR A 219 -24.05 1.50 -14.19
C TYR A 219 -22.96 0.84 -15.01
N HIS A 220 -23.05 -0.46 -15.29
CA HIS A 220 -22.11 -1.25 -16.07
C HIS A 220 -20.66 -1.06 -15.60
N TRP A 221 -20.35 -1.57 -14.39
CA TRP A 221 -18.99 -1.49 -13.84
C TRP A 221 -18.02 -2.24 -14.74
N ASP A 222 -17.01 -1.53 -15.25
CA ASP A 222 -16.01 -2.10 -16.16
C ASP A 222 -14.93 -2.88 -15.38
N PHE A 223 -14.77 -2.57 -14.10
CA PHE A 223 -13.82 -3.21 -13.18
C PHE A 223 -14.15 -2.84 -11.74
N VAL A 224 -13.58 -3.60 -10.77
CA VAL A 224 -13.62 -3.24 -9.35
C VAL A 224 -12.25 -3.48 -8.73
N GLN A 225 -11.78 -2.52 -7.93
CA GLN A 225 -10.52 -2.61 -7.20
C GLN A 225 -10.78 -3.13 -5.79
N ILE A 226 -10.16 -4.28 -5.45
CA ILE A 226 -10.31 -4.96 -4.15
C ILE A 226 -8.96 -5.28 -3.51
N GLN A 227 -8.91 -5.37 -2.18
CA GLN A 227 -7.78 -5.96 -1.48
C GLN A 227 -7.77 -7.47 -1.77
N LEU A 228 -6.61 -7.99 -2.22
CA LEU A 228 -6.45 -9.42 -2.44
C LEU A 228 -4.98 -9.81 -2.23
N ASN A 229 -4.75 -10.66 -1.26
CA ASN A 229 -3.48 -11.32 -0.98
C ASN A 229 -3.77 -12.65 -0.27
N TYR A 230 -2.76 -13.47 -0.05
CA TYR A 230 -2.97 -14.82 0.50
C TYR A 230 -3.42 -14.83 1.97
N VAL A 231 -3.29 -13.71 2.71
CA VAL A 231 -3.84 -13.58 4.08
C VAL A 231 -5.29 -13.10 4.02
N ASP A 232 -5.57 -12.01 3.31
CA ASP A 232 -6.92 -11.46 3.19
C ASP A 232 -7.85 -12.38 2.39
N TRP A 233 -7.33 -13.41 1.75
CA TRP A 233 -8.14 -14.38 1.01
C TRP A 233 -9.21 -15.02 1.88
N GLU A 234 -8.84 -15.47 3.11
CA GLU A 234 -9.75 -16.11 4.09
C GLU A 234 -9.61 -15.52 5.51
N HIS A 235 -8.76 -14.51 5.72
CA HIS A 235 -8.47 -13.94 7.04
C HIS A 235 -8.49 -12.42 7.07
N ALA A 236 -9.24 -11.77 6.18
CA ALA A 236 -9.30 -10.31 6.10
C ALA A 236 -9.79 -9.69 7.43
N THR A 237 -10.74 -10.33 8.12
CA THR A 237 -11.25 -9.86 9.42
C THR A 237 -10.23 -9.96 10.56
N ALA A 238 -9.25 -10.85 10.46
CA ALA A 238 -8.16 -10.96 11.44
C ALA A 238 -7.18 -9.78 11.31
N THR A 239 -7.02 -9.24 10.10
CA THR A 239 -6.18 -8.07 9.86
C THR A 239 -6.93 -6.76 10.08
N ASN A 240 -8.21 -6.69 9.71
CA ASN A 240 -9.09 -5.54 9.94
C ASN A 240 -10.54 -6.02 10.12
N PRO A 241 -11.15 -5.86 11.31
CA PRO A 241 -12.51 -6.33 11.59
C PRO A 241 -13.61 -5.77 10.67
N GLY A 242 -13.30 -4.72 9.92
CA GLY A 242 -14.22 -4.14 8.93
C GLY A 242 -14.04 -4.66 7.51
N ASN A 243 -13.03 -5.50 7.26
CA ASN A 243 -12.79 -6.07 5.93
C ASN A 243 -13.61 -7.35 5.71
N ILE A 244 -13.70 -7.72 4.44
CA ILE A 244 -14.36 -8.94 3.97
C ILE A 244 -13.32 -9.80 3.27
N ASP A 245 -13.41 -11.11 3.46
CA ASP A 245 -12.50 -12.06 2.84
C ASP A 245 -12.51 -11.92 1.31
N ALA A 246 -11.32 -11.86 0.74
CA ALA A 246 -11.14 -11.62 -0.69
C ALA A 246 -11.75 -12.73 -1.56
N VAL A 247 -11.87 -13.95 -1.05
CA VAL A 247 -12.54 -15.07 -1.72
C VAL A 247 -14.00 -14.74 -2.04
N TYR A 248 -14.71 -14.05 -1.12
CA TYR A 248 -16.07 -13.59 -1.37
C TYR A 248 -16.10 -12.50 -2.44
N LEU A 249 -15.29 -11.44 -2.25
CA LEU A 249 -15.27 -10.29 -3.15
C LEU A 249 -14.93 -10.72 -4.59
N TYR A 250 -13.86 -11.48 -4.75
CA TYR A 250 -13.45 -12.01 -6.04
C TYR A 250 -14.52 -12.92 -6.65
N GLY A 251 -15.10 -13.82 -5.85
CA GLY A 251 -16.15 -14.73 -6.30
C GLY A 251 -17.38 -13.99 -6.84
N GLU A 252 -17.82 -12.92 -6.17
CA GLU A 252 -18.98 -12.12 -6.63
C GLU A 252 -18.68 -11.34 -7.93
N LEU A 253 -17.44 -10.87 -8.10
CA LEU A 253 -17.00 -10.24 -9.35
C LEU A 253 -16.98 -11.25 -10.50
N GLN A 254 -16.44 -12.46 -10.28
CA GLN A 254 -16.36 -13.49 -11.31
C GLN A 254 -17.75 -13.95 -11.78
N LYS A 255 -18.73 -14.08 -10.88
CA LYS A 255 -20.13 -14.41 -11.24
C LYS A 255 -20.75 -13.42 -12.23
N ARG A 256 -20.25 -12.18 -12.25
CA ARG A 256 -20.75 -11.10 -13.11
C ARG A 256 -19.83 -10.78 -14.28
N GLY A 257 -18.71 -11.49 -14.42
CA GLY A 257 -17.72 -11.24 -15.46
C GLY A 257 -16.97 -9.90 -15.28
N ILE A 258 -16.97 -9.33 -14.07
CA ILE A 258 -16.32 -8.06 -13.76
C ILE A 258 -14.85 -8.36 -13.38
N PRO A 259 -13.85 -7.82 -14.08
CA PRO A 259 -12.45 -8.02 -13.71
C PRO A 259 -12.10 -7.32 -12.39
N ALA A 260 -11.24 -7.96 -11.61
CA ALA A 260 -10.68 -7.38 -10.41
C ALA A 260 -9.36 -6.65 -10.69
N ILE A 261 -9.20 -5.47 -10.13
CA ILE A 261 -7.88 -4.83 -9.96
C ILE A 261 -7.47 -5.06 -8.51
N VAL A 262 -6.26 -5.57 -8.31
CA VAL A 262 -5.79 -5.92 -6.97
C VAL A 262 -5.02 -4.75 -6.35
N MET A 263 -5.46 -4.31 -5.18
CA MET A 263 -4.70 -3.46 -4.28
C MET A 263 -4.23 -4.25 -3.05
N GLU A 264 -3.24 -3.75 -2.34
CA GLU A 264 -2.66 -4.36 -1.13
C GLU A 264 -2.17 -5.82 -1.34
N PRO A 265 -1.53 -6.17 -2.47
CA PRO A 265 -1.02 -7.52 -2.67
C PRO A 265 0.01 -7.94 -1.61
N LEU A 266 0.72 -6.96 -1.03
CA LEU A 266 1.69 -7.15 0.06
C LEU A 266 1.15 -6.72 1.43
N LEU A 267 -0.15 -6.48 1.58
CA LEU A 267 -0.76 -6.02 2.85
C LEU A 267 0.00 -4.82 3.44
N GLY A 268 0.20 -3.76 2.62
CA GLY A 268 0.99 -2.57 2.98
C GLY A 268 2.51 -2.80 3.11
N GLY A 269 3.03 -3.89 2.54
CA GLY A 269 4.45 -4.29 2.66
C GLY A 269 4.69 -5.31 3.78
N ARG A 270 3.69 -5.65 4.60
CA ARG A 270 3.82 -6.63 5.69
C ARG A 270 4.18 -8.02 5.19
N LEU A 271 3.67 -8.43 4.03
CA LEU A 271 3.96 -9.74 3.43
C LEU A 271 5.35 -9.82 2.76
N ALA A 272 6.06 -8.71 2.62
CA ALA A 272 7.48 -8.70 2.27
C ALA A 272 8.40 -8.81 3.52
N ARG A 273 7.84 -8.61 4.73
CA ARG A 273 8.56 -8.58 6.01
C ARG A 273 7.85 -9.48 7.03
N VAL A 274 7.83 -10.76 6.76
CA VAL A 274 7.25 -11.78 7.64
C VAL A 274 8.29 -12.31 8.65
N PRO A 275 7.86 -12.99 9.74
CA PRO A 275 8.79 -13.61 10.69
C PRO A 275 9.80 -14.54 10.06
N ASP A 276 11.01 -14.63 10.63
CA ASP A 276 12.14 -15.41 10.10
C ASP A 276 11.79 -16.88 9.85
N PHE A 277 10.97 -17.51 10.69
CA PHE A 277 10.55 -18.89 10.48
C PHE A 277 9.67 -19.06 9.23
N ILE A 278 8.87 -18.03 8.88
CA ILE A 278 8.08 -18.00 7.64
C ILE A 278 9.02 -17.77 6.46
N VAL A 279 9.98 -16.84 6.57
CA VAL A 279 11.02 -16.63 5.54
C VAL A 279 11.73 -17.95 5.23
N ALA A 280 12.16 -18.67 6.27
CA ALA A 280 12.84 -19.96 6.11
C ALA A 280 11.98 -20.99 5.35
N ARG A 281 10.68 -21.07 5.66
CA ARG A 281 9.74 -21.97 4.98
C ARG A 281 9.53 -21.59 3.50
N LEU A 282 9.36 -20.30 3.21
CA LEU A 282 9.21 -19.80 1.85
C LEU A 282 10.47 -20.08 1.02
N LYS A 283 11.65 -19.80 1.58
CA LYS A 283 12.95 -20.06 0.94
C LYS A 283 13.28 -21.55 0.80
N GLN A 284 12.83 -22.40 1.71
CA GLN A 284 12.98 -23.85 1.57
C GLN A 284 12.16 -24.40 0.40
N ARG A 285 10.98 -23.81 0.14
CA ARG A 285 10.12 -24.24 -0.97
C ARG A 285 10.60 -23.71 -2.32
N ASP A 286 11.05 -22.45 -2.38
CA ASP A 286 11.59 -21.82 -3.59
C ASP A 286 12.75 -20.87 -3.20
N PRO A 287 14.01 -21.35 -3.21
CA PRO A 287 15.17 -20.57 -2.77
C PRO A 287 15.44 -19.34 -3.62
N GLU A 288 15.12 -19.40 -4.92
CA GLU A 288 15.42 -18.35 -5.90
C GLU A 288 14.41 -17.19 -5.85
N ARG A 289 13.25 -17.38 -5.25
CA ARG A 289 12.20 -16.39 -5.22
C ARG A 289 12.26 -15.50 -3.97
N SER A 290 11.96 -14.23 -4.11
CA SER A 290 11.80 -13.31 -2.98
C SER A 290 10.56 -13.67 -2.14
N VAL A 291 10.55 -13.21 -0.88
CA VAL A 291 9.37 -13.36 0.00
C VAL A 291 8.16 -12.66 -0.61
N ALA A 292 8.35 -11.45 -1.18
CA ALA A 292 7.29 -10.68 -1.80
C ALA A 292 6.69 -11.37 -3.04
N SER A 293 7.51 -12.08 -3.82
CA SER A 293 7.07 -12.75 -5.06
C SER A 293 5.95 -13.77 -4.84
N TRP A 294 5.89 -14.41 -3.66
CA TRP A 294 4.81 -15.33 -3.32
C TRP A 294 3.44 -14.65 -3.31
N ALA A 295 3.37 -13.44 -2.76
CA ALA A 295 2.12 -12.67 -2.74
C ALA A 295 1.73 -12.14 -4.12
N PHE A 296 2.70 -11.70 -4.94
CA PHE A 296 2.44 -11.30 -6.32
C PHE A 296 1.97 -12.48 -7.16
N ARG A 297 2.66 -13.62 -7.10
CA ARG A 297 2.25 -14.83 -7.83
C ARG A 297 0.88 -15.31 -7.38
N PHE A 298 0.56 -15.25 -6.07
CA PHE A 298 -0.78 -15.56 -5.56
C PHE A 298 -1.85 -14.71 -6.26
N ALA A 299 -1.72 -13.38 -6.22
CA ALA A 299 -2.66 -12.46 -6.85
C ALA A 299 -2.73 -12.66 -8.37
N GLY A 300 -1.60 -12.86 -9.03
CA GLY A 300 -1.50 -13.06 -10.48
C GLY A 300 -2.05 -14.42 -10.95
N THR A 301 -2.16 -15.42 -10.08
CA THR A 301 -2.69 -16.75 -10.44
C THR A 301 -4.18 -16.70 -10.83
N PHE A 302 -4.94 -15.75 -10.33
CA PHE A 302 -6.36 -15.66 -10.60
C PHE A 302 -6.64 -15.06 -12.01
N PRO A 303 -7.32 -15.78 -12.91
CA PRO A 303 -7.51 -15.34 -14.31
C PRO A 303 -8.39 -14.10 -14.45
N GLY A 304 -9.30 -13.85 -13.51
CA GLY A 304 -10.14 -12.65 -13.49
C GLY A 304 -9.50 -11.41 -12.89
N VAL A 305 -8.21 -11.48 -12.52
CA VAL A 305 -7.43 -10.32 -12.12
C VAL A 305 -6.87 -9.63 -13.36
N LEU A 306 -7.20 -8.36 -13.56
CA LEU A 306 -6.74 -7.53 -14.70
C LEU A 306 -5.32 -7.02 -14.47
N THR A 307 -5.06 -6.47 -13.27
CA THR A 307 -3.74 -5.96 -12.88
C THR A 307 -3.57 -5.98 -11.36
N VAL A 308 -2.33 -6.10 -10.91
CA VAL A 308 -1.94 -6.13 -9.49
C VAL A 308 -1.09 -4.89 -9.20
N LEU A 309 -1.61 -4.01 -8.36
CA LEU A 309 -0.98 -2.72 -8.06
C LEU A 309 0.12 -2.87 -7.03
N SER A 310 1.27 -2.30 -7.31
CA SER A 310 2.38 -2.19 -6.35
C SER A 310 2.95 -0.79 -6.29
N GLY A 311 3.13 -0.26 -5.07
CA GLY A 311 3.87 0.97 -4.81
C GLY A 311 5.37 0.64 -4.75
N MET A 312 6.10 0.95 -5.79
CA MET A 312 7.53 0.64 -5.95
C MET A 312 8.37 1.91 -5.78
N THR A 313 8.80 2.16 -4.55
CA THR A 313 9.55 3.36 -4.18
C THR A 313 11.04 3.28 -4.55
N LEU A 314 11.58 2.06 -4.64
CA LEU A 314 12.99 1.78 -4.94
C LEU A 314 13.11 0.93 -6.21
N MET A 315 14.24 1.06 -6.92
CA MET A 315 14.51 0.27 -8.13
C MET A 315 14.52 -1.24 -7.84
N GLU A 316 15.02 -1.64 -6.69
CA GLU A 316 15.05 -3.04 -6.25
C GLU A 316 13.64 -3.62 -6.09
N HIS A 317 12.68 -2.83 -5.57
CA HIS A 317 11.27 -3.24 -5.49
C HIS A 317 10.68 -3.45 -6.89
N LEU A 318 10.96 -2.52 -7.80
CA LEU A 318 10.47 -2.61 -9.18
C LEU A 318 11.03 -3.83 -9.91
N GLN A 319 12.32 -4.06 -9.79
CA GLN A 319 12.99 -5.21 -10.43
C GLN A 319 12.49 -6.55 -9.88
N ASP A 320 12.30 -6.67 -8.57
CA ASP A 320 11.79 -7.89 -7.94
C ASP A 320 10.34 -8.19 -8.38
N ASN A 321 9.49 -7.15 -8.39
CA ASN A 321 8.10 -7.30 -8.81
C ASN A 321 7.98 -7.65 -10.30
N LEU A 322 8.81 -7.06 -11.15
CA LEU A 322 8.89 -7.40 -12.57
C LEU A 322 9.26 -8.87 -12.77
N ARG A 323 10.24 -9.42 -12.02
CA ARG A 323 10.60 -10.85 -12.08
C ARG A 323 9.44 -11.78 -11.74
N SER A 324 8.49 -11.31 -10.94
CA SER A 324 7.29 -12.08 -10.60
C SER A 324 6.31 -12.23 -11.77
N TYR A 325 6.36 -11.31 -12.75
CA TYR A 325 5.42 -11.25 -13.87
C TYR A 325 6.05 -11.24 -15.26
N CYS A 326 7.38 -11.41 -15.36
CA CYS A 326 8.12 -11.41 -16.63
C CYS A 326 8.91 -12.72 -16.86
N PRO A 327 8.25 -13.87 -17.09
CA PRO A 327 6.80 -14.13 -17.14
C PRO A 327 6.23 -14.55 -15.77
N LEU A 328 4.91 -14.47 -15.62
CA LEU A 328 4.21 -15.09 -14.50
C LEU A 328 4.39 -16.61 -14.54
N VAL A 329 4.75 -17.18 -13.40
CA VAL A 329 4.62 -18.61 -13.12
C VAL A 329 3.48 -18.77 -12.11
N PRO A 330 2.26 -19.16 -12.53
CA PRO A 330 1.13 -19.32 -11.64
C PRO A 330 1.42 -20.34 -10.53
N LEU A 331 0.80 -20.15 -9.38
CA LEU A 331 0.87 -21.13 -8.29
C LEU A 331 0.00 -22.34 -8.62
N ASN A 332 0.50 -23.54 -8.31
CA ASN A 332 -0.26 -24.77 -8.37
C ASN A 332 -1.04 -25.01 -7.06
N ASP A 333 -1.85 -26.06 -7.01
CA ASP A 333 -2.68 -26.38 -5.84
C ASP A 333 -1.86 -26.62 -4.56
N ASP A 334 -0.68 -27.24 -4.69
CA ASP A 334 0.22 -27.47 -3.55
C ASP A 334 0.82 -26.16 -3.01
N ASP A 335 1.13 -25.21 -3.90
CA ASP A 335 1.60 -23.88 -3.52
C ASP A 335 0.47 -23.06 -2.86
N MET A 336 -0.75 -23.18 -3.38
CA MET A 336 -1.93 -22.53 -2.79
C MET A 336 -2.22 -23.08 -1.39
N ALA A 337 -2.17 -24.39 -1.20
CA ALA A 337 -2.35 -25.03 0.12
C ALA A 337 -1.21 -24.63 1.09
N PHE A 338 0.03 -24.56 0.61
CA PHE A 338 1.16 -24.10 1.40
C PHE A 338 0.99 -22.63 1.85
N LEU A 339 0.58 -21.73 0.96
CA LEU A 339 0.32 -20.33 1.33
C LEU A 339 -0.88 -20.17 2.28
N LYS A 340 -1.89 -21.02 2.17
CA LYS A 340 -2.99 -21.05 3.13
C LYS A 340 -2.49 -21.37 4.55
N ASP A 341 -1.58 -22.33 4.70
CA ASP A 341 -0.96 -22.63 5.99
C ASP A 341 -0.09 -21.45 6.51
N ILE A 342 0.70 -20.81 5.65
CA ILE A 342 1.42 -19.58 5.98
C ILE A 342 0.47 -18.47 6.43
N ALA A 343 -0.66 -18.27 5.74
CA ALA A 343 -1.66 -17.27 6.08
C ALA A 343 -2.27 -17.50 7.48
N ASN A 344 -2.55 -18.76 7.84
CA ASN A 344 -3.03 -19.13 9.18
C ASN A 344 -2.04 -18.70 10.27
N HIS A 345 -0.74 -18.89 10.04
CA HIS A 345 0.29 -18.46 11.00
C HIS A 345 0.36 -16.93 11.11
N ILE A 346 0.30 -16.21 9.98
CA ILE A 346 0.34 -14.74 9.99
C ILE A 346 -0.91 -14.15 10.65
N ALA A 347 -2.09 -14.69 10.38
CA ALA A 347 -3.35 -14.25 10.97
C ALA A 347 -3.39 -14.43 12.50
N GLY A 348 -2.65 -15.42 13.02
CA GLY A 348 -2.48 -15.64 14.47
C GLY A 348 -1.51 -14.67 15.17
N LEU A 349 -0.77 -13.83 14.43
CA LEU A 349 0.15 -12.87 15.03
C LEU A 349 -0.60 -11.65 15.59
N ASN A 350 -0.23 -11.18 16.78
CA ASN A 350 -0.77 -9.95 17.39
C ASN A 350 -0.14 -8.69 16.78
N SER A 351 -0.12 -8.59 15.45
CA SER A 351 0.42 -7.42 14.76
C SER A 351 -0.61 -6.30 14.64
N ILE A 352 -0.14 -5.05 14.63
CA ILE A 352 -1.00 -3.90 14.35
C ILE A 352 -1.20 -3.82 12.83
N PRO A 353 -2.44 -3.78 12.32
CA PRO A 353 -2.72 -3.84 10.89
C PRO A 353 -2.45 -2.51 10.15
N CYS A 354 -1.36 -1.83 10.50
CA CYS A 354 -0.93 -0.60 9.83
C CYS A 354 -0.22 -0.93 8.51
N ASN A 355 -0.68 -0.29 7.43
CA ASN A 355 -0.07 -0.38 6.11
C ASN A 355 0.73 0.88 5.73
N GLU A 356 1.05 1.72 6.70
CA GLU A 356 1.92 2.90 6.55
C GLU A 356 1.46 3.85 5.42
N CYS A 357 0.15 4.08 5.31
CA CYS A 357 -0.43 4.93 4.26
C CYS A 357 -0.35 6.44 4.55
N ASP A 358 0.04 6.83 5.77
CA ASP A 358 0.19 8.19 6.26
C ASP A 358 -1.08 9.06 6.30
N TYR A 359 -2.28 8.50 6.05
CA TYR A 359 -3.52 9.28 6.09
C TYR A 359 -3.84 9.83 7.50
N CYS A 360 -3.30 9.22 8.55
CA CYS A 360 -3.40 9.72 9.93
C CYS A 360 -2.41 10.84 10.25
N MET A 361 -1.57 11.24 9.30
CA MET A 361 -0.56 12.28 9.47
C MET A 361 -0.97 13.60 8.76
N PRO A 362 -0.51 14.77 9.26
CA PRO A 362 0.26 14.97 10.48
C PRO A 362 -0.59 14.83 11.75
N CYS A 363 -0.03 14.22 12.79
CA CYS A 363 -0.64 14.27 14.11
C CYS A 363 -0.48 15.68 14.71
N PRO A 364 -1.54 16.32 15.23
CA PRO A 364 -1.43 17.68 15.80
C PRO A 364 -0.53 17.76 17.05
N TYR A 365 -0.22 16.62 17.65
CA TYR A 365 0.69 16.49 18.80
C TYR A 365 2.09 15.99 18.38
N GLY A 366 2.41 15.99 17.09
CA GLY A 366 3.72 15.65 16.57
C GLY A 366 4.10 14.17 16.57
N ILE A 367 3.17 13.26 16.94
CA ILE A 367 3.44 11.82 17.04
C ILE A 367 3.65 11.23 15.65
N ASN A 368 4.70 10.41 15.48
CA ASN A 368 4.91 9.66 14.26
C ASN A 368 4.21 8.29 14.35
N ILE A 369 2.89 8.30 14.11
CA ILE A 369 2.02 7.12 14.28
C ILE A 369 2.48 5.93 13.43
N PRO A 370 2.74 6.07 12.11
CA PRO A 370 3.15 4.95 11.27
C PRO A 370 4.50 4.35 11.70
N ALA A 371 5.49 5.18 12.05
CA ALA A 371 6.80 4.69 12.47
C ALA A 371 6.73 3.89 13.79
N ILE A 372 5.85 4.28 14.72
CA ILE A 372 5.63 3.56 15.98
C ILE A 372 5.05 2.18 15.70
N PHE A 373 4.03 2.09 14.86
CA PHE A 373 3.39 0.82 14.51
C PHE A 373 4.31 -0.08 13.67
N HIS A 374 5.08 0.52 12.75
CA HIS A 374 6.13 -0.18 12.00
C HIS A 374 7.17 -0.81 12.94
N HIS A 375 7.70 -0.02 13.90
CA HIS A 375 8.66 -0.51 14.88
C HIS A 375 8.11 -1.68 15.70
N TYR A 376 6.87 -1.56 16.21
CA TYR A 376 6.22 -2.64 16.96
C TYR A 376 6.12 -3.93 16.12
N ASN A 377 5.60 -3.84 14.91
CA ASN A 377 5.46 -4.98 14.01
C ASN A 377 6.82 -5.58 13.63
N LYS A 378 7.83 -4.75 13.40
CA LYS A 378 9.21 -5.20 13.16
C LYS A 378 9.74 -6.01 14.34
N CYS A 379 9.62 -5.49 15.53
CA CYS A 379 10.06 -6.20 16.76
C CYS A 379 9.29 -7.51 16.96
N LEU A 380 8.00 -7.54 16.61
CA LEU A 380 7.20 -8.77 16.66
C LEU A 380 7.75 -9.82 15.70
N ASN A 381 8.03 -9.45 14.46
CA ASN A 381 8.56 -10.35 13.43
C ASN A 381 9.97 -10.88 13.77
N GLU A 382 10.79 -10.07 14.42
CA GLU A 382 12.16 -10.42 14.83
C GLU A 382 12.22 -11.19 16.17
N GLY A 383 11.07 -11.48 16.83
CA GLY A 383 11.02 -12.10 18.15
C GLY A 383 11.60 -11.21 19.26
N ASN A 384 11.56 -9.88 19.07
CA ASN A 384 12.07 -8.88 19.99
C ASN A 384 10.95 -8.23 20.86
N ILE A 385 9.78 -8.87 20.96
CA ILE A 385 8.74 -8.50 21.94
C ILE A 385 8.95 -9.33 23.22
N PRO A 386 9.45 -8.74 24.32
CA PRO A 386 9.62 -9.46 25.57
C PRO A 386 8.25 -9.68 26.24
N ASN A 387 7.82 -10.91 26.38
CA ASN A 387 6.50 -11.26 26.92
C ASN A 387 6.56 -11.81 28.33
N ASP A 388 7.53 -12.65 28.66
CA ASP A 388 7.66 -13.31 29.94
C ASP A 388 9.07 -13.10 30.51
N VAL A 389 9.15 -12.57 31.76
CA VAL A 389 10.41 -12.35 32.46
C VAL A 389 11.19 -13.64 32.76
N GLN A 390 10.50 -14.79 32.71
CA GLN A 390 11.11 -16.11 32.88
C GLN A 390 11.75 -16.65 31.59
N ASP A 391 11.45 -16.02 30.43
CA ASP A 391 12.05 -16.39 29.14
C ASP A 391 13.56 -16.05 29.15
N GLU A 392 14.39 -17.01 28.78
CA GLU A 392 15.84 -16.83 28.68
C GLU A 392 16.26 -15.68 27.74
N ASN A 393 15.44 -15.40 26.74
CA ASN A 393 15.62 -14.30 25.77
C ASN A 393 15.07 -12.95 26.24
N TYR A 394 14.35 -12.89 27.37
CA TYR A 394 13.67 -11.68 27.82
C TYR A 394 14.57 -10.45 27.86
N ARG A 395 15.75 -10.57 28.49
CA ARG A 395 16.69 -9.44 28.62
C ARG A 395 17.20 -8.95 27.27
N ARG A 396 17.47 -9.88 26.34
CA ARG A 396 17.91 -9.56 24.99
C ARG A 396 16.80 -8.85 24.20
N ALA A 397 15.60 -9.41 24.19
CA ALA A 397 14.44 -8.85 23.50
C ALA A 397 14.07 -7.47 24.05
N ARG A 398 14.03 -7.31 25.38
CA ARG A 398 13.78 -6.03 26.05
C ARG A 398 14.78 -4.96 25.65
N ARG A 399 16.09 -5.27 25.65
CA ARG A 399 17.12 -4.33 25.23
C ARG A 399 16.99 -3.98 23.75
N ALA A 400 16.76 -4.97 22.89
CA ALA A 400 16.58 -4.79 21.46
C ALA A 400 15.39 -3.86 21.18
N TYR A 401 14.24 -4.11 21.82
CA TYR A 401 13.04 -3.29 21.70
C TYR A 401 13.27 -1.83 22.10
N LEU A 402 13.76 -1.58 23.32
CA LEU A 402 13.94 -0.23 23.84
C LEU A 402 14.96 0.58 23.06
N VAL A 403 16.11 -0.02 22.73
CA VAL A 403 17.17 0.66 21.96
C VAL A 403 16.70 1.00 20.54
N SER A 404 16.01 0.06 19.88
CA SER A 404 15.49 0.31 18.52
C SER A 404 14.34 1.31 18.53
N TYR A 405 13.48 1.33 19.56
CA TYR A 405 12.41 2.30 19.72
C TYR A 405 12.96 3.74 19.82
N ASP A 406 13.93 3.97 20.70
CA ASP A 406 14.53 5.29 20.88
C ASP A 406 15.35 5.75 19.66
N ARG A 407 15.89 4.81 18.85
CA ARG A 407 16.61 5.13 17.61
C ARG A 407 15.67 5.43 16.44
N ALA A 408 14.57 4.68 16.34
CA ALA A 408 13.65 4.82 15.22
C ALA A 408 12.70 6.01 15.38
N ILE A 409 12.35 6.37 16.64
CA ILE A 409 11.33 7.37 16.92
C ILE A 409 11.90 8.41 17.89
N PRO A 410 12.16 9.65 17.44
CA PRO A 410 12.60 10.74 18.33
C PRO A 410 11.66 10.91 19.52
N LYS A 411 12.18 11.20 20.70
CA LYS A 411 11.40 11.28 21.95
C LYS A 411 10.16 12.16 21.84
N VAL A 412 10.26 13.30 21.18
CA VAL A 412 9.15 14.26 20.97
C VAL A 412 8.07 13.73 20.02
N ARG A 413 8.27 12.55 19.40
CA ARG A 413 7.34 11.91 18.46
C ARG A 413 6.87 10.54 18.92
N GLN A 414 7.17 10.15 20.16
CA GLN A 414 6.82 8.84 20.73
C GLN A 414 5.35 8.75 21.15
N ALA A 415 4.91 7.53 21.49
CA ALA A 415 3.52 7.20 21.75
C ALA A 415 2.95 7.85 23.04
N ASP A 416 3.80 8.16 24.02
CA ASP A 416 3.45 8.79 25.29
C ASP A 416 2.87 10.22 25.15
N HIS A 417 3.10 10.88 24.02
CA HIS A 417 2.49 12.17 23.71
C HIS A 417 1.02 12.07 23.25
N CYS A 418 0.45 10.86 23.15
CA CYS A 418 -0.94 10.69 22.69
C CYS A 418 -1.92 11.06 23.79
N ILE A 419 -2.73 12.11 23.53
CA ILE A 419 -3.80 12.54 24.45
C ILE A 419 -5.17 11.89 24.17
N GLY A 420 -5.26 10.98 23.20
CA GLY A 420 -6.51 10.30 22.87
C GLY A 420 -7.54 11.14 22.11
N CYS A 421 -7.16 12.23 21.44
CA CYS A 421 -8.11 13.14 20.75
C CYS A 421 -8.91 12.48 19.61
N GLY A 422 -8.47 11.35 19.07
CA GLY A 422 -9.19 10.56 18.06
C GLY A 422 -9.19 11.09 16.63
N GLN A 423 -8.59 12.24 16.34
CA GLN A 423 -8.61 12.85 14.99
C GLN A 423 -8.03 11.93 13.91
N CYS A 424 -7.03 11.11 14.26
CA CYS A 424 -6.40 10.15 13.35
C CYS A 424 -7.30 8.95 12.96
N VAL A 425 -8.34 8.65 13.75
CA VAL A 425 -9.15 7.42 13.59
C VAL A 425 -10.01 7.48 12.33
N SER A 426 -10.64 8.62 12.05
CA SER A 426 -11.49 8.79 10.87
C SER A 426 -10.74 8.70 9.55
N HIS A 427 -9.43 8.92 9.56
CA HIS A 427 -8.57 8.86 8.37
C HIS A 427 -7.96 7.47 8.11
N CYS A 428 -8.10 6.54 9.06
CA CYS A 428 -7.47 5.23 8.95
C CYS A 428 -8.31 4.26 8.12
N PRO A 429 -7.88 3.86 6.90
CA PRO A 429 -8.61 2.91 6.07
C PRO A 429 -8.66 1.51 6.70
N GLN A 430 -7.68 1.18 7.55
CA GLN A 430 -7.62 -0.08 8.29
C GLN A 430 -8.44 -0.05 9.60
N ARG A 431 -9.17 1.03 9.87
CA ARG A 431 -10.01 1.20 11.08
C ARG A 431 -9.30 0.91 12.41
N ILE A 432 -7.97 1.14 12.45
CA ILE A 432 -7.18 0.97 13.65
C ILE A 432 -7.67 1.95 14.71
N LYS A 433 -7.90 1.46 15.93
CA LYS A 433 -8.17 2.31 17.10
C LYS A 433 -6.85 2.95 17.56
N ILE A 434 -6.31 3.84 16.73
CA ILE A 434 -4.94 4.39 16.84
C ILE A 434 -4.60 4.87 18.27
N PRO A 435 -5.41 5.70 18.96
CA PRO A 435 -5.07 6.11 20.32
C PRO A 435 -4.92 4.93 21.29
N ARG A 436 -5.78 3.92 21.18
CA ARG A 436 -5.71 2.73 22.02
C ARG A 436 -4.42 1.95 21.80
N GLU A 437 -4.00 1.77 20.54
CA GLU A 437 -2.77 1.03 20.24
C GLU A 437 -1.52 1.85 20.63
N LEU A 438 -1.55 3.18 20.49
CA LEU A 438 -0.48 4.05 20.99
C LEU A 438 -0.34 3.98 22.51
N HIS A 439 -1.45 4.03 23.27
CA HIS A 439 -1.42 3.90 24.74
C HIS A 439 -0.88 2.53 25.15
N LYS A 440 -1.31 1.43 24.50
CA LYS A 440 -0.73 0.09 24.79
C LYS A 440 0.79 0.05 24.58
N ILE A 441 1.28 0.68 23.50
CA ILE A 441 2.73 0.74 23.26
C ILE A 441 3.42 1.61 24.29
N SER A 442 2.86 2.75 24.68
CA SER A 442 3.40 3.61 25.75
C SER A 442 3.50 2.86 27.07
N ASP A 443 2.39 2.24 27.50
CA ASP A 443 2.35 1.45 28.75
C ASP A 443 3.37 0.29 28.71
N PHE A 444 3.50 -0.35 27.54
CA PHE A 444 4.48 -1.42 27.34
C PHE A 444 5.91 -0.92 27.47
N VAL A 445 6.24 0.21 26.83
CA VAL A 445 7.57 0.85 26.93
C VAL A 445 7.87 1.24 28.37
N ASP A 446 6.92 1.82 29.11
CA ASP A 446 7.10 2.24 30.49
C ASP A 446 7.28 1.04 31.42
N LYS A 447 6.50 -0.02 31.22
CA LYS A 447 6.70 -1.29 31.92
C LYS A 447 8.12 -1.82 31.71
N LEU A 448 8.59 -1.89 30.46
CA LEU A 448 9.93 -2.35 30.15
C LEU A 448 11.03 -1.47 30.77
N LYS A 449 10.82 -0.15 30.87
CA LYS A 449 11.77 0.75 31.53
C LYS A 449 11.82 0.55 33.05
N THR A 450 10.66 0.39 33.69
CA THR A 450 10.56 0.26 35.15
C THR A 450 11.04 -1.09 35.67
N GLU A 451 10.83 -2.18 34.96
CA GLU A 451 11.31 -3.52 35.36
C GLU A 451 12.84 -3.64 35.43
N SER A 452 13.60 -2.65 34.94
CA SER A 452 15.07 -2.63 35.04
C SER A 452 15.58 -2.23 36.43
N THR A 453 14.74 -1.72 37.30
CA THR A 453 15.13 -1.21 38.61
C THR A 453 15.11 -2.30 39.71
N ILE A 454 14.61 -3.50 39.36
CA ILE A 454 14.40 -4.61 40.33
C ILE A 454 15.39 -5.78 40.08
N LEU A 455 16.22 -5.71 39.05
CA LEU A 455 17.26 -6.69 38.70
C LEU A 455 18.66 -6.06 38.76
#